data_d5b5bd7606aa30262140f4f88e47e73c
#
_entry.id   d5b5bd7606aa30262140f4f88e47e73c
#
_cell.length_a   1.000
_cell.length_b   1.000
_cell.length_c   1.000
_cell.angle_alpha   90.00
_cell.angle_beta   90.00
_cell.angle_gamma   90.00
#
_symmetry.space_group_name_H-M   'P 1'
#
loop_
_entity.id
_entity.type
_entity.pdbx_description
1 polymer ?
#
loop_
_entity_poly.entity_id
_entity_poly.type
_entity_poly.pdbx_seq_one_letter_code
_entity_poly.pdbx_strand_id
1 'polypeptide(L)'
;MHKINIYEYLQLYENPEVAQGKKLINVRGTNGSGKSTIAYSFINSDPDVFELLYTVEGKEKVIATVCPNYKWMFLGAYRTKCGGMDSYRTVEQTSDSLALVYKLPFNILMEGVIASTIFSTYSELFTKLNKEFGRTVIIFTILPPIEVCCKRVALRNGGKSVNEKLIENKWRMVNNGARKFKDAGFDVRIVDNSNVSLENTRKWFLSEIGEPFEEIITNTRKNDSFTVNGLYLPDKELFKEKEWYPYYKEPNDQVEIDWENFKIYWYWVSERMNIWYNRVVKKQSFPWSKDKIFQENRFTNVIRDLDRGTIVVIKEILSKLDEPCDDLVQRKKEVMLNIMVYRVFIRYETWSLFGYIPLKDWKVKWKAAKEAIRKRRDSGFPVFHGAYFVNGLKSANPDRINNHDKVENAMCMCDNFYAFIDETYDYVTTHSMKDCLEYLQTLPAVGSFNAYEYACDFALASRYTTQFLVPWTDDAYVNVGPGNKRGIDYIFKKSGNLTDIEKNIYIRAVWEYYMKYYNYYDKFMSQLPKCMNEQINLRVVEHDLCEFQKYMKVKNSTGRCKALYTHINQDLSGLTL
;
A
#
# COMPACT_ATOMS: atom_id res chain seq x y z
N MET A 1 4.06 -5.99 8.07
CA MET A 1 5.19 -6.14 9.01
C MET A 1 5.90 -7.46 8.75
N HIS A 2 7.21 -7.40 8.56
CA HIS A 2 8.05 -8.59 8.43
C HIS A 2 8.07 -9.36 9.75
N LYS A 3 8.27 -10.68 9.69
CA LYS A 3 8.24 -11.57 10.85
C LYS A 3 9.56 -12.33 10.95
N ILE A 4 10.20 -12.29 12.09
CA ILE A 4 11.48 -12.94 12.33
C ILE A 4 11.35 -13.85 13.55
N ASN A 5 11.90 -15.06 13.48
CA ASN A 5 11.96 -15.95 14.63
C ASN A 5 12.92 -15.38 15.68
N ILE A 6 12.48 -15.30 16.95
CA ILE A 6 13.30 -14.73 18.02
C ILE A 6 14.62 -15.49 18.22
N TYR A 7 14.62 -16.81 18.08
CA TYR A 7 15.84 -17.60 18.29
C TYR A 7 16.87 -17.40 17.19
N GLU A 8 16.43 -17.21 15.94
CA GLU A 8 17.30 -16.83 14.82
C GLU A 8 17.85 -15.42 15.03
N TYR A 9 17.01 -14.50 15.48
CA TYR A 9 17.41 -13.12 15.74
C TYR A 9 18.41 -12.99 16.90
N LEU A 10 18.25 -13.80 17.96
CA LEU A 10 19.18 -13.82 19.10
C LEU A 10 20.59 -14.31 18.73
N GLN A 11 20.72 -15.16 17.70
CA GLN A 11 22.03 -15.61 17.21
C GLN A 11 22.89 -14.47 16.65
N LEU A 12 22.26 -13.36 16.24
CA LEU A 12 22.96 -12.16 15.76
C LEU A 12 23.58 -11.35 16.90
N TYR A 13 23.22 -11.63 18.16
CA TYR A 13 23.61 -10.85 19.34
C TYR A 13 24.09 -11.78 20.47
N GLU A 14 25.23 -12.43 20.24
CA GLU A 14 25.82 -13.38 21.22
C GLU A 14 26.43 -12.67 22.45
N ASN A 15 26.82 -11.39 22.31
CA ASN A 15 27.41 -10.61 23.39
C ASN A 15 26.34 -9.90 24.23
N PRO A 16 26.13 -10.26 25.53
CA PRO A 16 25.13 -9.63 26.39
C PRO A 16 25.44 -8.14 26.72
N GLU A 17 26.67 -7.68 26.51
CA GLU A 17 27.05 -6.27 26.75
C GLU A 17 26.34 -5.27 25.84
N VAL A 18 25.84 -5.72 24.68
CA VAL A 18 25.08 -4.86 23.75
C VAL A 18 23.80 -4.29 24.38
N ALA A 19 23.28 -4.91 25.42
CA ALA A 19 22.11 -4.46 26.18
C ALA A 19 22.43 -3.46 27.32
N GLN A 20 23.70 -3.32 27.69
CA GLN A 20 24.13 -2.46 28.79
C GLN A 20 23.79 -0.99 28.50
N GLY A 21 23.27 -0.30 29.50
CA GLY A 21 22.84 1.09 29.39
C GLY A 21 21.52 1.33 28.63
N LYS A 22 20.92 0.28 28.04
CA LYS A 22 19.58 0.38 27.42
C LYS A 22 18.50 0.47 28.48
N LYS A 23 17.40 1.13 28.15
CA LYS A 23 16.28 1.34 29.06
C LYS A 23 15.21 0.26 28.94
N LEU A 24 14.58 -0.06 30.05
CA LEU A 24 13.31 -0.78 30.13
C LEU A 24 12.27 0.15 30.72
N ILE A 25 11.29 0.54 29.91
CA ILE A 25 10.24 1.46 30.32
C ILE A 25 8.95 0.68 30.57
N ASN A 26 8.50 0.61 31.82
CA ASN A 26 7.18 0.08 32.15
C ASN A 26 6.15 1.21 32.11
N VAL A 27 5.40 1.33 31.02
CA VAL A 27 4.38 2.36 30.85
C VAL A 27 3.08 1.93 31.54
N ARG A 28 2.67 2.69 32.53
CA ARG A 28 1.50 2.43 33.39
C ARG A 28 0.45 3.51 33.20
N GLY A 29 -0.81 3.14 33.31
CA GLY A 29 -1.93 4.08 33.18
C GLY A 29 -3.27 3.37 33.03
N THR A 30 -4.37 4.08 33.31
CA THR A 30 -5.72 3.56 33.12
C THR A 30 -6.11 3.48 31.64
N ASN A 31 -7.31 2.99 31.34
CA ASN A 31 -7.86 3.03 29.97
C ASN A 31 -8.02 4.51 29.54
N GLY A 32 -7.62 4.82 28.31
CA GLY A 32 -7.66 6.19 27.78
C GLY A 32 -6.50 7.10 28.23
N SER A 33 -5.53 6.60 29.02
CA SER A 33 -4.35 7.40 29.41
C SER A 33 -3.35 7.66 28.29
N GLY A 34 -3.40 6.93 27.18
CA GLY A 34 -2.51 7.14 26.03
C GLY A 34 -1.28 6.23 25.98
N LYS A 35 -1.22 5.14 26.75
CA LYS A 35 -0.08 4.18 26.74
C LYS A 35 0.27 3.68 25.35
N SER A 36 -0.68 3.06 24.67
CA SER A 36 -0.46 2.50 23.34
C SER A 36 -0.18 3.59 22.29
N THR A 37 -0.62 4.83 22.53
CA THR A 37 -0.34 5.97 21.64
C THR A 37 1.16 6.26 21.56
N ILE A 38 1.89 6.06 22.67
CA ILE A 38 3.36 6.19 22.68
C ILE A 38 3.97 5.15 21.74
N ALA A 39 3.61 3.88 21.89
CA ALA A 39 4.14 2.83 21.00
C ALA A 39 3.81 3.10 19.52
N TYR A 40 2.56 3.47 19.22
CA TYR A 40 2.15 3.81 17.85
C TYR A 40 2.87 5.03 17.30
N SER A 41 3.29 5.98 18.11
CA SER A 41 4.07 7.14 17.63
C SER A 41 5.47 6.78 17.11
N PHE A 42 6.02 5.63 17.52
CA PHE A 42 7.24 5.06 16.96
C PHE A 42 6.93 4.12 15.79
N ILE A 43 6.02 3.16 15.99
CA ILE A 43 5.68 2.11 15.03
C ILE A 43 5.19 2.69 13.70
N ASN A 44 4.36 3.73 13.75
CA ASN A 44 3.84 4.37 12.54
C ASN A 44 4.86 5.28 11.84
N SER A 45 5.97 5.59 12.48
CA SER A 45 7.00 6.49 11.95
C SER A 45 8.30 5.76 11.61
N ASP A 46 8.45 4.50 11.98
CA ASP A 46 9.61 3.69 11.60
C ASP A 46 9.27 2.87 10.34
N PRO A 47 9.98 3.07 9.22
CA PRO A 47 9.68 2.38 7.98
C PRO A 47 10.00 0.88 8.03
N ASP A 48 10.91 0.47 8.92
CA ASP A 48 11.47 -0.89 8.94
C ASP A 48 10.92 -1.75 10.09
N VAL A 49 9.72 -1.43 10.55
CA VAL A 49 9.06 -2.17 11.65
C VAL A 49 8.88 -3.64 11.31
N PHE A 50 9.32 -4.51 12.21
CA PHE A 50 9.11 -5.94 12.11
C PHE A 50 8.62 -6.56 13.42
N GLU A 51 8.08 -7.80 13.37
CA GLU A 51 7.62 -8.54 14.53
C GLU A 51 8.57 -9.69 14.83
N LEU A 52 8.97 -9.83 16.10
CA LEU A 52 9.65 -11.01 16.61
C LEU A 52 8.62 -12.05 17.02
N LEU A 53 8.80 -13.27 16.54
CA LEU A 53 7.93 -14.40 16.79
C LEU A 53 8.62 -15.45 17.65
N TYR A 54 7.87 -16.16 18.45
CA TYR A 54 8.27 -17.42 19.05
C TYR A 54 7.19 -18.49 18.84
N THR A 55 7.61 -19.73 18.78
CA THR A 55 6.69 -20.85 18.56
C THR A 55 6.44 -21.56 19.89
N VAL A 56 5.19 -21.65 20.28
CA VAL A 56 4.73 -22.41 21.46
C VAL A 56 3.65 -23.38 21.02
N GLU A 57 3.84 -24.66 21.32
CA GLU A 57 2.89 -25.72 20.95
C GLU A 57 2.49 -25.71 19.46
N GLY A 58 3.47 -25.45 18.57
CA GLY A 58 3.24 -25.38 17.12
C GLY A 58 2.53 -24.12 16.62
N LYS A 59 2.28 -23.12 17.49
CA LYS A 59 1.65 -21.85 17.13
C LYS A 59 2.63 -20.70 17.25
N GLU A 60 2.71 -19.89 16.20
CA GLU A 60 3.47 -18.63 16.22
C GLU A 60 2.75 -17.58 17.05
N LYS A 61 3.49 -16.95 17.96
CA LYS A 61 3.03 -15.80 18.75
C LYS A 61 3.99 -14.64 18.60
N VAL A 62 3.45 -13.43 18.48
CA VAL A 62 4.26 -12.20 18.48
C VAL A 62 4.72 -11.91 19.89
N ILE A 63 6.04 -11.82 20.07
CA ILE A 63 6.66 -11.48 21.34
C ILE A 63 6.93 -9.98 21.45
N ALA A 64 7.35 -9.35 20.35
CA ALA A 64 7.65 -7.94 20.31
C ALA A 64 7.48 -7.36 18.91
N THR A 65 7.18 -6.06 18.84
CA THR A 65 7.24 -5.22 17.63
C THR A 65 8.48 -4.34 17.73
N VAL A 66 9.37 -4.41 16.75
CA VAL A 66 10.68 -3.73 16.75
C VAL A 66 10.69 -2.57 15.78
N CYS A 67 11.17 -1.44 16.25
CA CYS A 67 11.45 -0.23 15.47
C CYS A 67 12.98 -0.03 15.40
N PRO A 68 13.66 -0.62 14.41
CA PRO A 68 15.11 -0.70 14.38
C PRO A 68 15.77 0.66 14.23
N ASN A 69 15.19 1.58 13.46
CA ASN A 69 15.76 2.91 13.23
C ASN A 69 15.72 3.78 14.49
N TYR A 70 14.69 3.61 15.33
CA TYR A 70 14.63 4.28 16.64
C TYR A 70 15.39 3.53 17.74
N LYS A 71 15.85 2.30 17.47
CA LYS A 71 16.44 1.41 18.48
C LYS A 71 15.49 1.13 19.65
N TRP A 72 14.19 1.00 19.35
CA TRP A 72 13.13 0.70 20.29
C TRP A 72 12.44 -0.62 19.97
N MET A 73 12.00 -1.30 21.01
CA MET A 73 11.22 -2.52 20.96
C MET A 73 10.01 -2.40 21.87
N PHE A 74 8.86 -2.82 21.41
CA PHE A 74 7.58 -2.78 22.10
C PHE A 74 7.07 -4.19 22.32
N LEU A 75 6.87 -4.60 23.59
CA LEU A 75 6.40 -5.94 23.89
C LEU A 75 4.99 -6.18 23.40
N GLY A 76 4.79 -7.34 22.72
CA GLY A 76 3.51 -7.77 22.16
C GLY A 76 3.25 -7.29 20.75
N ALA A 77 2.02 -7.50 20.28
CA ALA A 77 1.57 -7.18 18.94
C ALA A 77 0.80 -5.86 18.90
N TYR A 78 1.07 -5.03 17.92
CA TYR A 78 0.40 -3.74 17.72
C TYR A 78 -0.41 -3.76 16.41
N ARG A 79 -1.39 -4.69 16.32
CA ARG A 79 -2.23 -4.92 15.13
C ARG A 79 -3.65 -4.36 15.25
N THR A 80 -4.05 -3.93 16.45
CA THR A 80 -5.42 -3.44 16.74
C THR A 80 -5.35 -2.13 17.50
N LYS A 81 -6.47 -1.42 17.63
CA LYS A 81 -6.55 -0.15 18.38
C LYS A 81 -6.09 -0.24 19.85
N CYS A 82 -6.04 -1.45 20.41
CA CYS A 82 -5.48 -1.77 21.72
C CYS A 82 -4.34 -2.76 21.48
N GLY A 83 -3.11 -2.27 21.45
CA GLY A 83 -1.92 -3.07 21.14
C GLY A 83 -1.16 -3.51 22.38
N GLY A 84 0.05 -4.01 22.17
CA GLY A 84 0.99 -4.38 23.20
C GLY A 84 0.65 -5.70 23.89
N MET A 85 0.79 -5.70 25.21
CA MET A 85 0.62 -6.88 26.04
C MET A 85 -0.84 -7.16 26.44
N ASP A 86 -1.82 -6.50 25.82
CA ASP A 86 -3.24 -6.75 26.12
C ASP A 86 -3.68 -8.18 25.75
N SER A 87 -2.93 -8.87 24.90
CA SER A 87 -3.11 -10.29 24.60
C SER A 87 -2.50 -11.25 25.63
N TYR A 88 -1.68 -10.74 26.57
CA TYR A 88 -1.05 -11.54 27.59
C TYR A 88 -2.03 -11.76 28.75
N ARG A 89 -2.18 -13.00 29.18
CA ARG A 89 -3.16 -13.40 30.20
C ARG A 89 -2.54 -13.53 31.59
N THR A 90 -1.21 -13.75 31.67
CA THR A 90 -0.50 -14.00 32.93
C THR A 90 0.79 -13.20 33.02
N VAL A 91 1.28 -13.03 34.24
CA VAL A 91 2.57 -12.39 34.51
C VAL A 91 3.73 -13.26 34.01
N GLU A 92 3.56 -14.58 34.04
CA GLU A 92 4.55 -15.53 33.53
C GLU A 92 4.80 -15.30 32.03
N GLN A 93 3.75 -15.15 31.24
CA GLN A 93 3.92 -14.82 29.80
C GLN A 93 4.74 -13.54 29.59
N THR A 94 4.58 -12.55 30.47
CA THR A 94 5.38 -11.32 30.42
C THR A 94 6.84 -11.60 30.78
N SER A 95 7.06 -12.36 31.84
CA SER A 95 8.41 -12.72 32.31
C SER A 95 9.18 -13.53 31.25
N ASP A 96 8.52 -14.50 30.64
CA ASP A 96 9.10 -15.33 29.57
C ASP A 96 9.45 -14.48 28.34
N SER A 97 8.55 -13.60 27.95
CA SER A 97 8.77 -12.68 26.84
C SER A 97 9.94 -11.74 27.11
N LEU A 98 10.02 -11.15 28.29
CA LEU A 98 11.15 -10.31 28.68
C LEU A 98 12.46 -11.10 28.71
N ALA A 99 12.44 -12.33 29.24
CA ALA A 99 13.62 -13.20 29.29
C ALA A 99 14.22 -13.49 27.91
N LEU A 100 13.41 -13.46 26.86
CA LEU A 100 13.87 -13.65 25.48
C LEU A 100 14.45 -12.37 24.86
N VAL A 101 13.84 -11.22 25.11
CA VAL A 101 14.17 -10.00 24.36
C VAL A 101 15.14 -9.05 25.05
N TYR A 102 15.33 -9.14 26.36
CA TYR A 102 16.08 -8.13 27.09
C TYR A 102 17.60 -8.17 26.87
N LYS A 103 18.13 -9.20 26.26
CA LYS A 103 19.52 -9.27 25.79
C LYS A 103 19.77 -8.46 24.53
N LEU A 104 18.72 -8.05 23.83
CA LEU A 104 18.83 -7.35 22.55
C LEU A 104 19.21 -5.87 22.73
N PRO A 105 19.88 -5.25 21.73
CA PRO A 105 20.44 -3.88 21.82
C PRO A 105 19.39 -2.76 21.69
N PHE A 106 18.16 -2.99 22.09
CA PHE A 106 17.06 -2.04 21.97
C PHE A 106 16.63 -1.51 23.34
N ASN A 107 16.13 -0.28 23.38
CA ASN A 107 15.29 0.17 24.48
C ASN A 107 13.96 -0.61 24.43
N ILE A 108 13.45 -1.05 25.56
CA ILE A 108 12.23 -1.87 25.64
C ILE A 108 11.13 -1.05 26.28
N LEU A 109 9.97 -0.99 25.63
CA LEU A 109 8.75 -0.48 26.21
C LEU A 109 7.76 -1.61 26.41
N MET A 110 7.23 -1.73 27.61
CA MET A 110 6.16 -2.65 27.95
C MET A 110 4.94 -1.88 28.48
N GLU A 111 3.77 -2.19 27.93
CA GLU A 111 2.51 -1.61 28.37
C GLU A 111 1.37 -2.63 28.29
N GLY A 112 0.40 -2.51 29.16
CA GLY A 112 -0.77 -3.38 29.22
C GLY A 112 -1.47 -3.28 30.56
N VAL A 113 -2.67 -3.86 30.66
CA VAL A 113 -3.47 -3.79 31.89
C VAL A 113 -2.78 -4.52 33.04
N ILE A 114 -2.28 -5.72 32.83
CA ILE A 114 -1.57 -6.51 33.84
C ILE A 114 -0.27 -5.79 34.24
N ALA A 115 0.51 -5.32 33.27
CA ALA A 115 1.74 -4.59 33.51
C ALA A 115 1.52 -3.29 34.32
N SER A 116 0.33 -2.70 34.24
CA SER A 116 0.00 -1.43 34.92
C SER A 116 -0.47 -1.57 36.37
N THR A 117 -0.92 -2.75 36.80
CA THR A 117 -1.60 -2.91 38.10
C THR A 117 -0.85 -3.76 39.12
N ILE A 118 0.09 -4.60 38.71
CA ILE A 118 0.82 -5.50 39.59
C ILE A 118 2.15 -4.86 40.01
N PHE A 119 2.47 -4.90 41.31
CA PHE A 119 3.70 -4.38 41.89
C PHE A 119 4.71 -5.48 42.21
N SER A 120 4.35 -6.46 43.07
CA SER A 120 5.29 -7.39 43.69
C SER A 120 6.16 -8.15 42.66
N THR A 121 5.51 -8.85 41.78
CA THR A 121 6.21 -9.69 40.78
C THR A 121 7.05 -8.85 39.80
N TYR A 122 6.55 -7.67 39.40
CA TYR A 122 7.33 -6.81 38.49
C TYR A 122 8.50 -6.13 39.18
N SER A 123 8.40 -5.76 40.49
CA SER A 123 9.52 -5.18 41.20
C SER A 123 10.67 -6.17 41.37
N GLU A 124 10.39 -7.44 41.64
CA GLU A 124 11.39 -8.50 41.71
C GLU A 124 12.04 -8.74 40.31
N LEU A 125 11.22 -8.88 39.30
CA LEU A 125 11.67 -9.08 37.92
C LEU A 125 12.59 -7.93 37.47
N PHE A 126 12.18 -6.69 37.65
CA PHE A 126 12.93 -5.50 37.24
C PHE A 126 14.25 -5.36 38.02
N THR A 127 14.25 -5.69 39.31
CA THR A 127 15.48 -5.71 40.12
C THR A 127 16.47 -6.74 39.59
N LYS A 128 15.97 -7.93 39.25
CA LYS A 128 16.79 -9.00 38.63
C LYS A 128 17.38 -8.55 37.30
N LEU A 129 16.55 -8.02 36.40
CA LEU A 129 16.98 -7.58 35.07
C LEU A 129 18.01 -6.43 35.12
N ASN A 130 17.86 -5.50 36.07
CA ASN A 130 18.83 -4.43 36.28
C ASN A 130 20.20 -5.00 36.70
N LYS A 131 20.20 -5.92 37.67
CA LYS A 131 21.45 -6.53 38.17
C LYS A 131 22.16 -7.40 37.13
N GLU A 132 21.43 -8.20 36.37
CA GLU A 132 22.00 -9.17 35.44
C GLU A 132 22.46 -8.55 34.11
N PHE A 133 21.80 -7.48 33.64
CA PHE A 133 21.97 -6.93 32.28
C PHE A 133 22.28 -5.44 32.21
N GLY A 134 22.41 -4.78 33.35
CA GLY A 134 22.77 -3.35 33.40
C GLY A 134 21.77 -2.41 32.73
N ARG A 135 20.50 -2.83 32.61
CA ARG A 135 19.46 -1.98 32.04
C ARG A 135 18.91 -0.99 33.07
N THR A 136 18.69 0.26 32.65
CA THR A 136 18.01 1.25 33.47
C THR A 136 16.49 1.02 33.38
N VAL A 137 15.85 0.74 34.52
CA VAL A 137 14.40 0.53 34.60
C VAL A 137 13.70 1.83 35.03
N ILE A 138 12.74 2.27 34.22
CA ILE A 138 11.89 3.45 34.50
C ILE A 138 10.43 3.01 34.58
N ILE A 139 9.77 3.40 35.67
CA ILE A 139 8.32 3.22 35.83
C ILE A 139 7.64 4.51 35.36
N PHE A 140 7.12 4.48 34.15
CA PHE A 140 6.52 5.64 33.50
C PHE A 140 5.00 5.62 33.66
N THR A 141 4.47 6.46 34.56
CA THR A 141 3.07 6.43 34.96
C THR A 141 2.31 7.63 34.40
N ILE A 142 1.36 7.36 33.49
CA ILE A 142 0.55 8.40 32.83
C ILE A 142 -0.78 8.53 33.54
N LEU A 143 -0.99 9.66 34.21
CA LEU A 143 -2.17 9.95 35.02
C LEU A 143 -2.83 11.29 34.64
N PRO A 144 -3.40 11.41 33.43
CA PRO A 144 -4.23 12.55 33.08
C PRO A 144 -5.51 12.55 33.93
N PRO A 145 -6.24 13.67 34.05
CA PRO A 145 -7.54 13.72 34.69
C PRO A 145 -8.49 12.63 34.21
N ILE A 146 -9.33 12.12 35.10
CA ILE A 146 -10.24 10.99 34.80
C ILE A 146 -11.19 11.34 33.66
N GLU A 147 -11.67 12.58 33.62
CA GLU A 147 -12.56 13.10 32.56
C GLU A 147 -11.90 13.02 31.17
N VAL A 148 -10.59 13.31 31.10
CA VAL A 148 -9.81 13.20 29.86
C VAL A 148 -9.73 11.73 29.41
N CYS A 149 -9.50 10.81 30.36
CA CYS A 149 -9.50 9.38 30.08
C CYS A 149 -10.85 8.90 29.55
N CYS A 150 -11.93 9.29 30.21
CA CYS A 150 -13.30 8.94 29.84
C CYS A 150 -13.65 9.46 28.43
N LYS A 151 -13.32 10.73 28.13
CA LYS A 151 -13.51 11.34 26.82
C LYS A 151 -12.76 10.58 25.72
N ARG A 152 -11.50 10.24 25.97
CA ARG A 152 -10.68 9.48 24.99
C ARG A 152 -11.23 8.08 24.75
N VAL A 153 -11.72 7.39 25.78
CA VAL A 153 -12.35 6.06 25.63
C VAL A 153 -13.67 6.16 24.87
N ALA A 154 -14.52 7.15 25.19
CA ALA A 154 -15.78 7.38 24.47
C ALA A 154 -15.54 7.62 22.98
N LEU A 155 -14.60 8.50 22.62
CA LEU A 155 -14.23 8.77 21.23
C LEU A 155 -13.76 7.50 20.51
N ARG A 156 -12.90 6.70 21.15
CA ARG A 156 -12.42 5.43 20.59
C ARG A 156 -13.54 4.42 20.33
N ASN A 157 -14.56 4.42 21.17
CA ASN A 157 -15.69 3.49 21.13
C ASN A 157 -16.89 4.03 20.31
N GLY A 158 -16.68 5.07 19.47
CA GLY A 158 -17.75 5.63 18.64
C GLY A 158 -18.85 6.35 19.43
N GLY A 159 -18.50 7.01 20.54
CA GLY A 159 -19.43 7.80 21.37
C GLY A 159 -20.26 6.97 22.37
N LYS A 160 -20.00 5.67 22.51
CA LYS A 160 -20.73 4.82 23.48
C LYS A 160 -20.39 5.20 24.92
N SER A 161 -21.34 5.01 25.83
CA SER A 161 -21.18 5.27 27.25
C SER A 161 -19.98 4.52 27.85
N VAL A 162 -19.28 5.16 28.75
CA VAL A 162 -18.06 4.68 29.40
C VAL A 162 -18.35 4.40 30.86
N ASN A 163 -17.84 3.28 31.38
CA ASN A 163 -17.92 3.01 32.82
C ASN A 163 -16.84 3.83 33.57
N GLU A 164 -17.20 5.01 34.00
CA GLU A 164 -16.30 5.95 34.69
C GLU A 164 -15.72 5.37 35.97
N LYS A 165 -16.54 4.68 36.81
CA LYS A 165 -16.08 4.03 38.05
C LYS A 165 -14.97 3.01 37.79
N LEU A 166 -15.03 2.29 36.66
CA LEU A 166 -13.99 1.34 36.31
C LEU A 166 -12.68 2.05 35.94
N ILE A 167 -12.76 3.18 35.24
CA ILE A 167 -11.60 3.99 34.86
C ILE A 167 -11.00 4.61 36.14
N GLU A 168 -11.82 5.18 37.01
CA GLU A 168 -11.39 5.77 38.29
C GLU A 168 -10.70 4.73 39.19
N ASN A 169 -11.30 3.56 39.38
CA ASN A 169 -10.69 2.51 40.20
C ASN A 169 -9.32 2.10 39.67
N LYS A 170 -9.19 1.92 38.35
CA LYS A 170 -7.90 1.61 37.71
C LYS A 170 -6.91 2.76 37.86
N TRP A 171 -7.37 4.01 37.73
CA TRP A 171 -6.54 5.20 37.93
C TRP A 171 -5.93 5.21 39.32
N ARG A 172 -6.77 4.98 40.38
CA ARG A 172 -6.32 4.88 41.79
C ARG A 172 -5.34 3.73 42.00
N MET A 173 -5.59 2.54 41.42
CA MET A 173 -4.68 1.38 41.48
C MET A 173 -3.31 1.70 40.88
N VAL A 174 -3.29 2.35 39.71
CA VAL A 174 -2.07 2.72 39.01
C VAL A 174 -1.27 3.74 39.81
N ASN A 175 -1.92 4.77 40.38
CA ASN A 175 -1.29 5.77 41.21
C ASN A 175 -0.69 5.15 42.51
N ASN A 176 -1.43 4.28 43.18
CA ASN A 176 -0.93 3.56 44.35
C ASN A 176 0.26 2.63 43.98
N GLY A 177 0.20 1.96 42.81
CA GLY A 177 1.31 1.17 42.32
C GLY A 177 2.57 2.00 42.07
N ALA A 178 2.43 3.19 41.48
CA ALA A 178 3.54 4.12 41.26
C ALA A 178 4.24 4.50 42.56
N ARG A 179 3.46 4.80 43.61
CA ARG A 179 4.02 5.10 44.96
C ARG A 179 4.84 3.92 45.52
N LYS A 180 4.30 2.69 45.43
CA LYS A 180 5.02 1.48 45.89
C LYS A 180 6.34 1.27 45.15
N PHE A 181 6.39 1.53 43.84
CA PHE A 181 7.64 1.44 43.07
C PHE A 181 8.63 2.52 43.50
N LYS A 182 8.16 3.74 43.78
CA LYS A 182 8.98 4.84 44.30
C LYS A 182 9.57 4.52 45.67
N ASP A 183 8.75 3.97 46.54
CA ASP A 183 9.16 3.54 47.90
C ASP A 183 10.17 2.39 47.84
N ALA A 184 10.10 1.57 46.80
CA ALA A 184 11.05 0.48 46.52
C ALA A 184 12.34 0.96 45.81
N GLY A 185 12.52 2.27 45.59
CA GLY A 185 13.74 2.85 45.01
C GLY A 185 13.85 2.85 43.50
N PHE A 186 12.77 2.58 42.76
CA PHE A 186 12.76 2.68 41.29
C PHE A 186 12.68 4.13 40.83
N ASP A 187 13.23 4.41 39.62
CA ASP A 187 12.98 5.69 38.92
C ASP A 187 11.50 5.71 38.46
N VAL A 188 10.70 6.51 39.15
CA VAL A 188 9.26 6.64 38.92
C VAL A 188 8.94 8.03 38.41
N ARG A 189 8.39 8.11 37.21
CA ARG A 189 7.94 9.36 36.60
C ARG A 189 6.43 9.36 36.45
N ILE A 190 5.78 10.30 37.12
CA ILE A 190 4.33 10.47 37.07
C ILE A 190 4.05 11.71 36.22
N VAL A 191 3.34 11.53 35.14
CA VAL A 191 3.14 12.55 34.11
C VAL A 191 1.68 12.70 33.73
N ASP A 192 1.32 13.91 33.30
CA ASP A 192 0.03 14.24 32.70
C ASP A 192 0.24 14.58 31.23
N ASN A 193 -0.48 13.88 30.36
CA ASN A 193 -0.44 14.08 28.90
C ASN A 193 -1.72 14.71 28.34
N SER A 194 -2.49 15.41 29.16
CA SER A 194 -3.78 16.02 28.76
C SER A 194 -3.63 16.96 27.58
N ASN A 195 -2.56 17.74 27.56
CA ASN A 195 -2.25 18.78 26.58
C ASN A 195 -1.26 18.33 25.48
N VAL A 196 -0.92 17.04 25.43
CA VAL A 196 0.01 16.52 24.43
C VAL A 196 -0.76 16.09 23.18
N SER A 197 -0.44 16.70 22.04
CA SER A 197 -1.02 16.31 20.75
C SER A 197 -0.48 14.95 20.29
N LEU A 198 -1.21 14.26 19.40
CA LEU A 198 -0.77 12.98 18.84
C LEU A 198 0.58 13.10 18.13
N GLU A 199 0.79 14.17 17.39
CA GLU A 199 2.04 14.44 16.65
C GLU A 199 3.23 14.65 17.59
N ASN A 200 3.01 15.27 18.73
CA ASN A 200 4.05 15.55 19.71
C ASN A 200 4.27 14.44 20.74
N THR A 201 3.50 13.35 20.69
CA THR A 201 3.53 12.28 21.71
C THR A 201 4.93 11.67 21.86
N ARG A 202 5.63 11.37 20.75
CA ARG A 202 6.98 10.79 20.78
C ARG A 202 8.00 11.74 21.37
N LYS A 203 8.00 13.00 20.92
CA LYS A 203 8.91 14.05 21.41
C LYS A 203 8.72 14.29 22.91
N TRP A 204 7.47 14.40 23.35
CA TRP A 204 7.12 14.53 24.75
C TRP A 204 7.62 13.33 25.56
N PHE A 205 7.32 12.10 25.12
CA PHE A 205 7.72 10.89 25.85
C PHE A 205 9.24 10.77 25.99
N LEU A 206 9.99 11.01 24.92
CA LEU A 206 11.45 10.96 24.94
C LEU A 206 12.03 12.03 25.88
N SER A 207 11.49 13.25 25.87
CA SER A 207 11.88 14.31 26.80
C SER A 207 11.66 13.89 28.25
N GLU A 208 10.50 13.29 28.56
CA GLU A 208 10.17 12.85 29.93
C GLU A 208 11.09 11.75 30.45
N ILE A 209 11.63 10.89 29.58
CA ILE A 209 12.56 9.82 29.97
C ILE A 209 14.04 10.21 29.79
N GLY A 210 14.34 11.47 29.42
CA GLY A 210 15.69 11.96 29.24
C GLY A 210 16.41 11.33 28.05
N GLU A 211 15.68 11.02 26.97
CA GLU A 211 16.24 10.58 25.70
C GLU A 211 16.20 11.72 24.69
N PRO A 212 17.23 11.86 23.85
CA PRO A 212 17.20 12.84 22.77
C PRO A 212 16.05 12.51 21.81
N PHE A 213 15.31 13.53 21.41
CA PHE A 213 14.42 13.44 20.29
C PHE A 213 15.27 13.56 19.01
N GLU A 214 15.63 12.43 18.47
CA GLU A 214 16.04 12.35 17.09
C GLU A 214 14.76 12.17 16.27
N GLU A 215 14.36 13.20 15.50
CA GLU A 215 13.64 12.84 14.28
C GLU A 215 14.52 11.81 13.61
N ILE A 216 13.96 10.69 13.22
CA ILE A 216 14.52 10.03 12.05
C ILE A 216 14.30 11.07 10.96
N ILE A 217 15.25 11.94 10.82
CA ILE A 217 15.63 12.38 9.50
C ILE A 217 15.89 11.03 8.85
N THR A 218 14.93 10.50 8.10
CA THR A 218 15.25 9.56 7.03
C THR A 218 16.45 10.23 6.40
N ASN A 219 17.61 9.71 6.75
CA ASN A 219 18.85 10.35 6.36
C ASN A 219 18.75 10.39 4.85
N THR A 220 18.26 11.51 4.34
CA THR A 220 18.63 11.91 3.03
C THR A 220 20.14 11.97 3.14
N ARG A 221 20.80 10.87 2.82
CA ARG A 221 22.23 10.85 2.52
C ARG A 221 22.36 11.81 1.34
N LYS A 222 22.39 13.11 1.68
CA LYS A 222 22.53 14.19 0.68
C LYS A 222 23.75 13.98 -0.21
N ASN A 223 24.65 13.09 0.21
CA ASN A 223 25.89 12.77 -0.48
C ASN A 223 25.73 11.61 -1.49
N ASP A 224 24.68 10.76 -1.39
CA ASP A 224 24.51 9.56 -2.21
C ASP A 224 23.42 9.74 -3.29
N SER A 225 22.83 10.93 -3.40
CA SER A 225 21.83 11.27 -4.39
C SER A 225 22.30 12.43 -5.27
N PHE A 226 21.90 12.43 -6.51
CA PHE A 226 22.08 13.57 -7.40
C PHE A 226 20.73 14.13 -7.85
N THR A 227 20.71 15.38 -8.29
CA THR A 227 19.49 16.02 -8.76
C THR A 227 19.42 16.06 -10.27
N VAL A 228 18.25 15.69 -10.83
CA VAL A 228 17.91 15.95 -12.23
C VAL A 228 16.62 16.79 -12.21
N ASN A 229 16.69 17.97 -12.83
CA ASN A 229 15.58 18.92 -12.84
C ASN A 229 15.02 19.26 -11.44
N GLY A 230 15.86 19.28 -10.42
CA GLY A 230 15.47 19.55 -9.03
C GLY A 230 14.89 18.37 -8.26
N LEU A 231 14.89 17.18 -8.83
CA LEU A 231 14.52 15.95 -8.13
C LEU A 231 15.75 15.18 -7.70
N TYR A 232 15.72 14.68 -6.46
CA TYR A 232 16.76 13.80 -5.95
C TYR A 232 16.57 12.41 -6.54
N LEU A 233 17.62 11.88 -7.15
CA LEU A 233 17.67 10.53 -7.68
C LEU A 233 18.60 9.68 -6.81
N PRO A 234 18.26 8.41 -6.65
CA PRO A 234 19.05 7.48 -5.86
C PRO A 234 20.38 7.12 -6.51
N ASP A 235 21.39 6.89 -5.70
CA ASP A 235 22.66 6.31 -6.18
C ASP A 235 22.51 4.79 -6.33
N LYS A 236 23.24 4.20 -7.27
CA LYS A 236 23.28 2.75 -7.49
C LYS A 236 23.75 1.97 -6.27
N GLU A 237 24.59 2.56 -5.41
CA GLU A 237 25.10 1.90 -4.22
C GLU A 237 23.97 1.58 -3.21
N LEU A 238 22.91 2.38 -3.19
CA LEU A 238 21.72 2.11 -2.38
C LEU A 238 20.98 0.85 -2.83
N PHE A 239 21.13 0.45 -4.08
CA PHE A 239 20.53 -0.79 -4.60
C PHE A 239 21.28 -2.05 -4.17
N LYS A 240 22.45 -1.91 -3.57
CA LYS A 240 23.21 -3.04 -3.02
C LYS A 240 22.73 -3.46 -1.63
N GLU A 241 21.97 -2.59 -0.93
CA GLU A 241 21.39 -2.93 0.36
C GLU A 241 20.15 -3.80 0.15
N LYS A 242 20.29 -5.13 0.30
CA LYS A 242 19.30 -6.15 -0.08
C LYS A 242 18.33 -6.52 1.02
N GLU A 243 18.64 -6.20 2.26
CA GLU A 243 17.91 -6.67 3.45
C GLU A 243 16.50 -6.10 3.60
N TRP A 244 16.18 -5.06 2.84
CA TRP A 244 14.93 -4.31 2.93
C TRP A 244 13.79 -4.86 2.05
N TYR A 245 14.08 -5.87 1.18
CA TYR A 245 13.05 -6.35 0.27
C TYR A 245 12.91 -7.88 0.25
N PRO A 246 11.84 -8.45 0.85
CA PRO A 246 11.67 -9.89 1.03
C PRO A 246 11.41 -10.69 -0.26
N TYR A 247 11.06 -10.02 -1.37
CA TYR A 247 10.80 -10.67 -2.66
C TYR A 247 11.96 -10.54 -3.65
N TYR A 248 13.01 -9.88 -3.22
CA TYR A 248 14.17 -9.62 -4.05
C TYR A 248 15.00 -10.88 -4.22
N LYS A 249 15.11 -11.36 -5.46
CA LYS A 249 16.17 -12.27 -5.85
C LYS A 249 17.35 -11.42 -6.28
N GLU A 250 18.47 -11.60 -5.60
CA GLU A 250 19.71 -10.99 -6.02
C GLU A 250 20.01 -11.32 -7.48
N PRO A 251 20.18 -10.33 -8.37
CA PRO A 251 20.76 -10.61 -9.67
C PRO A 251 22.16 -11.18 -9.41
N ASN A 252 22.44 -12.32 -10.01
CA ASN A 252 23.82 -12.80 -10.00
C ASN A 252 24.73 -11.82 -10.77
N ASP A 253 26.03 -12.02 -10.69
CA ASP A 253 27.05 -11.17 -11.33
C ASP A 253 26.89 -10.99 -12.86
N GLN A 254 25.97 -11.72 -13.48
CA GLN A 254 25.67 -11.64 -14.92
C GLN A 254 24.58 -10.61 -15.26
N VAL A 255 23.87 -10.06 -14.28
CA VAL A 255 22.84 -9.03 -14.50
C VAL A 255 23.48 -7.66 -14.43
N GLU A 256 23.56 -7.00 -15.57
CA GLU A 256 24.09 -5.65 -15.66
C GLU A 256 22.94 -4.64 -15.78
N ILE A 257 22.89 -3.71 -14.82
CA ILE A 257 21.93 -2.61 -14.79
C ILE A 257 22.55 -1.37 -15.44
N ASP A 258 21.82 -0.75 -16.35
CA ASP A 258 22.12 0.58 -16.84
C ASP A 258 21.63 1.63 -15.83
N TRP A 259 22.50 2.00 -14.91
CA TRP A 259 22.17 2.90 -13.83
C TRP A 259 21.78 4.30 -14.30
N GLU A 260 22.33 4.79 -15.40
CA GLU A 260 21.94 6.09 -15.95
C GLU A 260 20.49 6.06 -16.48
N ASN A 261 20.12 5.03 -17.21
CA ASN A 261 18.75 4.85 -17.69
C ASN A 261 17.79 4.56 -16.52
N PHE A 262 18.25 3.84 -15.49
CA PHE A 262 17.42 3.58 -14.32
C PHE A 262 17.13 4.85 -13.50
N LYS A 263 18.09 5.76 -13.41
CA LYS A 263 17.89 7.09 -12.83
C LYS A 263 16.88 7.92 -13.63
N ILE A 264 16.93 7.82 -14.96
CA ILE A 264 15.95 8.48 -15.83
C ILE A 264 14.55 7.88 -15.66
N TYR A 265 14.43 6.55 -15.47
CA TYR A 265 13.17 5.90 -15.15
C TYR A 265 12.58 6.45 -13.84
N TRP A 266 13.40 6.55 -12.80
CA TRP A 266 12.98 7.10 -11.52
C TRP A 266 12.58 8.57 -11.60
N TYR A 267 13.34 9.36 -12.38
CA TYR A 267 12.96 10.73 -12.68
C TYR A 267 11.60 10.80 -13.37
N TRP A 268 11.37 9.93 -14.35
CA TRP A 268 10.10 9.85 -15.07
C TRP A 268 8.93 9.57 -14.13
N VAL A 269 9.06 8.58 -13.25
CA VAL A 269 8.04 8.23 -12.25
C VAL A 269 7.74 9.42 -11.34
N SER A 270 8.77 10.03 -10.76
CA SER A 270 8.63 11.15 -9.82
C SER A 270 8.03 12.39 -10.49
N GLU A 271 8.47 12.72 -11.69
CA GLU A 271 7.97 13.89 -12.41
C GLU A 271 6.53 13.68 -12.89
N ARG A 272 6.17 12.46 -13.31
CA ARG A 272 4.80 12.15 -13.68
C ARG A 272 3.84 12.22 -12.49
N MET A 273 4.28 11.80 -11.30
CA MET A 273 3.53 12.00 -10.05
C MET A 273 3.41 13.48 -9.69
N ASN A 274 4.47 14.27 -9.85
CA ASN A 274 4.45 15.72 -9.65
C ASN A 274 3.42 16.40 -10.56
N ILE A 275 3.34 16.00 -11.81
CA ILE A 275 2.35 16.54 -12.77
C ILE A 275 0.93 16.25 -12.28
N TRP A 276 0.65 15.03 -11.84
CA TRP A 276 -0.65 14.68 -11.25
C TRP A 276 -0.94 15.55 -10.02
N TYR A 277 0.01 15.65 -9.10
CA TYR A 277 -0.13 16.42 -7.87
C TYR A 277 -0.38 17.92 -8.14
N ASN A 278 0.41 18.52 -9.03
CA ASN A 278 0.25 19.93 -9.41
C ASN A 278 -1.10 20.19 -10.09
N ARG A 279 -1.50 19.30 -10.99
CA ARG A 279 -2.73 19.42 -11.75
C ARG A 279 -3.97 19.13 -10.91
N VAL A 280 -4.01 18.02 -10.19
CA VAL A 280 -5.22 17.50 -9.54
C VAL A 280 -5.35 18.03 -8.11
N VAL A 281 -4.29 17.95 -7.32
CA VAL A 281 -4.32 18.36 -5.91
C VAL A 281 -4.16 19.87 -5.77
N LYS A 282 -3.14 20.45 -6.38
CA LYS A 282 -2.88 21.90 -6.31
C LYS A 282 -3.71 22.73 -7.29
N LYS A 283 -4.36 22.11 -8.26
CA LYS A 283 -5.16 22.78 -9.31
C LYS A 283 -4.39 23.89 -10.04
N GLN A 284 -3.10 23.69 -10.22
CA GLN A 284 -2.24 24.64 -10.94
C GLN A 284 -2.57 24.66 -12.44
N SER A 285 -2.41 25.83 -13.06
CA SER A 285 -2.48 25.97 -14.51
C SER A 285 -1.27 25.31 -15.18
N PHE A 286 -1.45 24.93 -16.45
CA PHE A 286 -0.36 24.46 -17.30
C PHE A 286 0.71 25.56 -17.50
N PRO A 287 2.02 25.21 -17.59
CA PRO A 287 2.61 23.86 -17.57
C PRO A 287 2.82 23.30 -16.15
N TRP A 288 2.59 21.99 -15.98
CA TRP A 288 2.75 21.31 -14.68
C TRP A 288 4.15 20.73 -14.45
N SER A 289 4.99 20.74 -15.48
CA SER A 289 6.41 20.32 -15.50
C SER A 289 7.25 21.31 -16.25
N LYS A 290 8.54 21.39 -15.92
CA LYS A 290 9.54 22.13 -16.70
C LYS A 290 10.13 21.31 -17.84
N ASP A 291 9.92 19.99 -17.85
CA ASP A 291 10.40 19.09 -18.89
C ASP A 291 9.51 19.20 -20.14
N LYS A 292 10.12 19.61 -21.26
CA LYS A 292 9.42 19.78 -22.54
C LYS A 292 8.78 18.49 -23.06
N ILE A 293 9.40 17.35 -22.79
CA ILE A 293 8.82 16.06 -23.21
C ILE A 293 7.47 15.84 -22.52
N PHE A 294 7.38 16.15 -21.23
CA PHE A 294 6.12 16.07 -20.50
C PHE A 294 5.13 17.20 -20.86
N GLN A 295 5.60 18.35 -21.31
CA GLN A 295 4.72 19.43 -21.77
C GLN A 295 4.04 19.11 -23.11
N GLU A 296 4.77 18.45 -24.00
CA GLU A 296 4.30 18.18 -25.37
C GLU A 296 3.59 16.83 -25.48
N ASN A 297 3.97 15.84 -24.67
CA ASN A 297 3.52 14.47 -24.78
C ASN A 297 2.66 14.07 -23.56
N ARG A 298 1.60 13.32 -23.85
CA ARG A 298 0.70 12.81 -22.82
C ARG A 298 1.10 11.39 -22.41
N PHE A 299 1.38 11.23 -21.12
CA PHE A 299 1.61 9.94 -20.48
C PHE A 299 0.46 9.61 -19.52
N THR A 300 0.18 8.33 -19.32
CA THR A 300 -0.76 7.88 -18.30
C THR A 300 -0.24 8.20 -16.90
N ASN A 301 -1.10 8.10 -15.89
CA ASN A 301 -0.66 8.28 -14.50
C ASN A 301 0.22 7.10 -14.07
N VAL A 302 1.16 7.35 -13.17
CA VAL A 302 1.95 6.31 -12.52
C VAL A 302 1.02 5.31 -11.83
N ILE A 303 0.15 5.81 -10.96
CA ILE A 303 -0.89 4.98 -10.33
C ILE A 303 -2.08 4.86 -11.29
N ARG A 304 -2.30 3.66 -11.80
CA ARG A 304 -3.34 3.37 -12.81
C ARG A 304 -4.76 3.69 -12.34
N ASP A 305 -5.02 3.56 -11.05
CA ASP A 305 -6.33 3.84 -10.46
C ASP A 305 -6.71 5.33 -10.61
N LEU A 306 -5.71 6.20 -10.82
CA LEU A 306 -5.92 7.63 -11.09
C LEU A 306 -6.24 7.94 -12.57
N ASP A 307 -6.21 6.95 -13.44
CA ASP A 307 -6.57 7.15 -14.84
C ASP A 307 -8.07 7.30 -15.00
N ARG A 308 -8.48 8.23 -15.86
CA ARG A 308 -9.89 8.53 -16.10
C ARG A 308 -10.73 7.29 -16.41
N GLY A 309 -10.19 6.37 -17.22
CA GLY A 309 -10.88 5.13 -17.54
C GLY A 309 -11.07 4.21 -16.33
N THR A 310 -10.07 4.10 -15.47
CA THR A 310 -10.15 3.30 -14.26
C THR A 310 -11.09 3.92 -13.22
N ILE A 311 -11.12 5.25 -13.12
CA ILE A 311 -12.08 5.98 -12.26
C ILE A 311 -13.52 5.65 -12.65
N VAL A 312 -13.83 5.55 -13.94
CA VAL A 312 -15.18 5.15 -14.40
C VAL A 312 -15.49 3.71 -13.96
N VAL A 313 -14.53 2.78 -14.11
CA VAL A 313 -14.70 1.40 -13.64
C VAL A 313 -15.02 1.37 -12.14
N ILE A 314 -14.27 2.13 -11.35
CA ILE A 314 -14.45 2.16 -9.89
C ILE A 314 -15.80 2.78 -9.51
N LYS A 315 -16.12 3.97 -10.04
CA LYS A 315 -17.28 4.75 -9.61
C LYS A 315 -18.62 4.28 -10.18
N GLU A 316 -18.63 3.82 -11.42
CA GLU A 316 -19.89 3.55 -12.12
C GLU A 316 -20.17 2.06 -12.27
N ILE A 317 -19.15 1.20 -12.16
CA ILE A 317 -19.31 -0.24 -12.36
C ILE A 317 -19.07 -1.02 -11.06
N LEU A 318 -17.88 -0.90 -10.46
CA LEU A 318 -17.56 -1.64 -9.24
C LEU A 318 -18.45 -1.23 -8.05
N SER A 319 -18.81 0.05 -7.95
CA SER A 319 -19.73 0.53 -6.90
C SER A 319 -21.05 -0.24 -6.84
N LYS A 320 -21.46 -0.89 -7.94
CA LYS A 320 -22.66 -1.72 -7.98
C LYS A 320 -22.58 -2.97 -7.09
N LEU A 321 -21.37 -3.40 -6.72
CA LEU A 321 -21.19 -4.53 -5.80
C LEU A 321 -21.63 -4.21 -4.37
N ASP A 322 -21.60 -2.95 -3.97
CA ASP A 322 -22.02 -2.50 -2.64
C ASP A 322 -23.51 -2.10 -2.59
N GLU A 323 -24.20 -2.06 -3.73
CA GLU A 323 -25.64 -1.82 -3.76
C GLU A 323 -26.41 -3.07 -3.32
N PRO A 324 -27.50 -2.95 -2.56
CA PRO A 324 -28.33 -4.08 -2.18
C PRO A 324 -28.77 -4.91 -3.41
N CYS A 325 -28.65 -6.24 -3.31
CA CYS A 325 -29.11 -7.16 -4.34
C CYS A 325 -29.55 -8.50 -3.73
N ASP A 326 -30.50 -9.15 -4.37
CA ASP A 326 -31.03 -10.46 -3.94
C ASP A 326 -30.11 -11.61 -4.37
N ASP A 327 -29.35 -11.43 -5.45
CA ASP A 327 -28.43 -12.42 -6.00
C ASP A 327 -27.06 -11.79 -6.24
N LEU A 328 -26.13 -12.05 -5.33
CA LEU A 328 -24.77 -11.53 -5.40
C LEU A 328 -23.95 -12.18 -6.55
N VAL A 329 -24.21 -13.44 -6.88
CA VAL A 329 -23.53 -14.13 -7.99
C VAL A 329 -23.90 -13.46 -9.30
N GLN A 330 -25.19 -13.24 -9.53
CA GLN A 330 -25.67 -12.51 -10.69
C GLN A 330 -25.08 -11.10 -10.77
N ARG A 331 -25.05 -10.38 -9.64
CA ARG A 331 -24.46 -9.04 -9.57
C ARG A 331 -22.98 -9.06 -9.95
N LYS A 332 -22.22 -10.04 -9.49
CA LYS A 332 -20.79 -10.19 -9.85
C LYS A 332 -20.61 -10.44 -11.35
N LYS A 333 -21.43 -11.29 -11.96
CA LYS A 333 -21.44 -11.52 -13.41
C LYS A 333 -21.77 -10.23 -14.18
N GLU A 334 -22.76 -9.47 -13.73
CA GLU A 334 -23.11 -8.17 -14.33
C GLU A 334 -21.96 -7.19 -14.30
N VAL A 335 -21.27 -7.07 -13.15
CA VAL A 335 -20.14 -6.18 -12.98
C VAL A 335 -18.99 -6.59 -13.88
N MET A 336 -18.64 -7.88 -13.96
CA MET A 336 -17.61 -8.38 -14.88
C MET A 336 -17.93 -8.06 -16.33
N LEU A 337 -19.15 -8.33 -16.77
CA LEU A 337 -19.60 -8.02 -18.12
C LEU A 337 -19.46 -6.52 -18.43
N ASN A 338 -19.93 -5.65 -17.53
CA ASN A 338 -19.87 -4.21 -17.75
C ASN A 338 -18.44 -3.67 -17.76
N ILE A 339 -17.50 -4.24 -16.97
CA ILE A 339 -16.07 -3.92 -17.04
C ILE A 339 -15.53 -4.27 -18.44
N MET A 340 -15.77 -5.48 -18.92
CA MET A 340 -15.28 -5.93 -20.21
C MET A 340 -15.85 -5.06 -21.35
N VAL A 341 -17.14 -4.76 -21.32
CA VAL A 341 -17.81 -3.89 -22.30
C VAL A 341 -17.26 -2.46 -22.27
N TYR A 342 -17.10 -1.88 -21.07
CA TYR A 342 -16.50 -0.56 -20.95
C TYR A 342 -15.09 -0.51 -21.53
N ARG A 343 -14.27 -1.52 -21.26
CA ARG A 343 -12.88 -1.59 -21.74
C ARG A 343 -12.76 -1.76 -23.25
N VAL A 344 -13.79 -2.21 -23.95
CA VAL A 344 -13.80 -2.21 -25.42
C VAL A 344 -13.76 -0.78 -25.97
N PHE A 345 -14.49 0.14 -25.38
CA PHE A 345 -14.63 1.53 -25.87
C PHE A 345 -13.67 2.49 -25.16
N ILE A 346 -13.54 2.40 -23.84
CA ILE A 346 -12.74 3.26 -22.91
C ILE A 346 -12.98 4.77 -23.17
N ARG A 347 -14.12 5.13 -23.68
CA ARG A 347 -14.51 6.50 -23.91
C ARG A 347 -15.78 6.80 -23.10
N TYR A 348 -15.67 7.74 -22.18
CA TYR A 348 -16.77 8.08 -21.29
C TYR A 348 -18.03 8.52 -22.08
N GLU A 349 -17.83 9.33 -23.13
CA GLU A 349 -18.94 9.83 -23.95
C GLU A 349 -19.64 8.71 -24.76
N THR A 350 -18.99 7.57 -24.96
CA THR A 350 -19.62 6.37 -25.54
C THR A 350 -20.31 5.57 -24.44
N TRP A 351 -19.65 5.40 -23.29
CA TRP A 351 -20.21 4.73 -22.13
C TRP A 351 -21.49 5.41 -21.65
N SER A 352 -21.51 6.74 -21.56
CA SER A 352 -22.67 7.51 -21.09
C SER A 352 -23.93 7.38 -21.96
N LEU A 353 -23.81 6.81 -23.18
CA LEU A 353 -24.98 6.52 -24.01
C LEU A 353 -25.84 5.37 -23.47
N PHE A 354 -25.26 4.47 -22.70
CA PHE A 354 -25.96 3.28 -22.21
C PHE A 354 -25.71 2.96 -20.74
N GLY A 355 -24.55 3.37 -20.18
CA GLY A 355 -24.19 3.15 -18.78
C GLY A 355 -24.14 1.68 -18.38
N TYR A 356 -24.33 1.42 -17.08
CA TYR A 356 -24.37 0.06 -16.52
C TYR A 356 -25.64 -0.68 -16.95
N ILE A 357 -25.50 -1.88 -17.51
CA ILE A 357 -26.61 -2.71 -17.99
C ILE A 357 -26.70 -4.00 -17.14
N PRO A 358 -27.80 -4.17 -16.34
CA PRO A 358 -28.07 -5.44 -15.66
C PRO A 358 -28.30 -6.60 -16.64
N LEU A 359 -27.90 -7.82 -16.29
CA LEU A 359 -28.07 -9.01 -17.16
C LEU A 359 -29.52 -9.25 -17.56
N LYS A 360 -30.47 -9.03 -16.66
CA LYS A 360 -31.91 -9.16 -16.95
C LYS A 360 -32.40 -8.24 -18.06
N ASP A 361 -31.80 -7.07 -18.19
CA ASP A 361 -32.17 -6.04 -19.17
C ASP A 361 -31.28 -6.07 -20.41
N TRP A 362 -30.24 -6.94 -20.42
CA TRP A 362 -29.18 -6.88 -21.41
C TRP A 362 -29.68 -6.87 -22.86
N LYS A 363 -30.53 -7.84 -23.22
CA LYS A 363 -30.99 -7.97 -24.61
C LYS A 363 -31.69 -6.71 -25.14
N VAL A 364 -32.49 -6.07 -24.30
CA VAL A 364 -33.26 -4.87 -24.68
C VAL A 364 -32.38 -3.63 -24.68
N LYS A 365 -31.68 -3.37 -23.56
CA LYS A 365 -30.86 -2.16 -23.39
C LYS A 365 -29.62 -2.18 -24.30
N TRP A 366 -28.99 -3.34 -24.49
CA TRP A 366 -27.84 -3.45 -25.38
C TRP A 366 -28.22 -3.27 -26.86
N LYS A 367 -29.41 -3.68 -27.28
CA LYS A 367 -29.91 -3.35 -28.61
C LYS A 367 -30.01 -1.85 -28.82
N ALA A 368 -30.60 -1.12 -27.89
CA ALA A 368 -30.69 0.35 -27.93
C ALA A 368 -29.30 1.01 -27.86
N ALA A 369 -28.38 0.48 -27.03
CA ALA A 369 -27.00 0.93 -26.93
C ALA A 369 -26.28 0.84 -28.28
N LYS A 370 -26.42 -0.28 -29.00
CA LYS A 370 -25.82 -0.47 -30.34
C LYS A 370 -26.32 0.59 -31.33
N GLU A 371 -27.59 0.93 -31.30
CA GLU A 371 -28.16 1.98 -32.16
C GLU A 371 -27.59 3.37 -31.81
N ALA A 372 -27.47 3.69 -30.51
CA ALA A 372 -26.89 4.94 -30.04
C ALA A 372 -25.39 5.07 -30.41
N ILE A 373 -24.64 3.98 -30.30
CA ILE A 373 -23.22 3.92 -30.69
C ILE A 373 -23.06 4.14 -32.20
N ARG A 374 -23.91 3.49 -33.04
CA ARG A 374 -23.93 3.71 -34.49
C ARG A 374 -24.23 5.17 -34.82
N LYS A 375 -25.27 5.75 -34.22
CA LYS A 375 -25.61 7.15 -34.38
C LYS A 375 -24.45 8.07 -34.04
N ARG A 376 -23.72 7.81 -32.95
CA ARG A 376 -22.52 8.57 -32.58
C ARG A 376 -21.45 8.48 -33.67
N ARG A 377 -21.15 7.26 -34.17
CA ARG A 377 -20.21 7.03 -35.27
C ARG A 377 -20.61 7.80 -36.52
N ASP A 378 -21.87 7.64 -36.95
CA ASP A 378 -22.40 8.21 -38.18
C ASP A 378 -22.45 9.75 -38.14
N SER A 379 -22.56 10.33 -36.93
CA SER A 379 -22.40 11.76 -36.68
C SER A 379 -20.95 12.24 -36.65
N GLY A 380 -19.97 11.39 -36.94
CA GLY A 380 -18.54 11.74 -36.98
C GLY A 380 -17.86 11.88 -35.61
N PHE A 381 -18.54 11.53 -34.52
CA PHE A 381 -17.93 11.59 -33.19
C PHE A 381 -17.09 10.35 -32.88
N PRO A 382 -15.95 10.52 -32.20
CA PRO A 382 -15.10 9.39 -31.80
C PRO A 382 -15.84 8.41 -30.89
N VAL A 383 -15.82 7.12 -31.23
CA VAL A 383 -16.42 6.03 -30.44
C VAL A 383 -15.43 5.44 -29.45
N PHE A 384 -14.16 5.37 -29.83
CA PHE A 384 -13.09 4.76 -29.02
C PHE A 384 -12.14 5.78 -28.43
N HIS A 385 -11.45 5.38 -27.38
CA HIS A 385 -10.27 6.10 -26.91
C HIS A 385 -9.11 5.90 -27.93
N GLY A 386 -8.37 6.98 -28.24
CA GLY A 386 -7.35 6.95 -29.29
C GLY A 386 -6.15 6.02 -29.07
N ALA A 387 -5.96 5.51 -27.83
CA ALA A 387 -4.87 4.60 -27.50
C ALA A 387 -5.26 3.11 -27.60
N TYR A 388 -6.56 2.78 -27.70
CA TYR A 388 -7.04 1.41 -27.76
C TYR A 388 -7.34 0.97 -29.18
N PHE A 389 -6.85 -0.22 -29.52
CA PHE A 389 -7.16 -0.85 -30.80
C PHE A 389 -8.15 -2.00 -30.57
N VAL A 390 -9.31 -1.89 -31.18
CA VAL A 390 -10.13 -3.06 -31.47
C VAL A 390 -9.53 -3.69 -32.72
N ASN A 391 -8.92 -4.85 -32.55
CA ASN A 391 -8.39 -5.60 -33.68
C ASN A 391 -9.54 -6.06 -34.58
N GLY A 392 -9.25 -6.18 -35.90
CA GLY A 392 -10.23 -6.67 -36.86
C GLY A 392 -10.67 -8.11 -36.54
N LEU A 393 -11.93 -8.36 -36.75
CA LEU A 393 -12.68 -9.52 -36.28
C LEU A 393 -12.50 -10.81 -37.05
N LYS A 394 -11.34 -11.13 -37.62
CA LYS A 394 -11.17 -12.48 -38.19
C LYS A 394 -11.50 -13.61 -37.19
N SER A 395 -11.48 -13.28 -35.87
CA SER A 395 -11.65 -14.27 -34.79
C SER A 395 -12.99 -14.28 -34.09
N ALA A 396 -13.85 -13.24 -34.19
CA ALA A 396 -15.05 -13.16 -33.39
C ALA A 396 -16.31 -13.78 -34.01
N ASN A 397 -16.51 -13.66 -35.30
CA ASN A 397 -17.56 -14.38 -36.06
C ASN A 397 -17.24 -14.37 -37.55
N PRO A 398 -16.78 -15.49 -38.12
CA PRO A 398 -16.43 -15.59 -39.55
C PRO A 398 -17.57 -15.22 -40.49
N ASP A 399 -18.81 -15.43 -40.10
CA ASP A 399 -19.98 -15.27 -40.94
C ASP A 399 -20.59 -13.87 -40.94
N ARG A 400 -20.17 -12.99 -39.99
CA ARG A 400 -20.73 -11.63 -39.80
C ARG A 400 -19.76 -10.50 -40.15
N ILE A 401 -18.68 -10.77 -40.80
CA ILE A 401 -17.56 -9.84 -40.93
C ILE A 401 -17.80 -8.81 -42.03
N ASN A 402 -18.10 -7.56 -41.61
CA ASN A 402 -17.61 -6.41 -42.35
C ASN A 402 -16.23 -6.03 -41.75
N ASN A 403 -15.15 -6.56 -42.29
CA ASN A 403 -13.76 -6.45 -41.78
C ASN A 403 -13.27 -4.99 -41.59
N HIS A 404 -13.99 -4.01 -42.06
CA HIS A 404 -13.61 -2.61 -42.06
C HIS A 404 -14.32 -1.78 -40.99
N ASP A 405 -15.45 -2.23 -40.44
CA ASP A 405 -16.18 -1.51 -39.43
C ASP A 405 -15.77 -1.90 -37.99
N LYS A 406 -14.86 -1.11 -37.44
CA LYS A 406 -14.36 -1.33 -36.04
C LYS A 406 -15.45 -1.23 -35.00
N VAL A 407 -16.52 -0.45 -35.26
CA VAL A 407 -17.62 -0.23 -34.30
C VAL A 407 -18.51 -1.47 -34.25
N GLU A 408 -18.85 -2.04 -35.41
CA GLU A 408 -19.60 -3.30 -35.48
C GLU A 408 -18.79 -4.44 -34.83
N ASN A 409 -17.48 -4.45 -35.10
CA ASN A 409 -16.59 -5.40 -34.47
C ASN A 409 -16.58 -5.31 -32.93
N ALA A 410 -16.49 -4.12 -32.39
CA ALA A 410 -16.52 -3.89 -30.97
C ALA A 410 -17.85 -4.33 -30.34
N MET A 411 -18.96 -4.04 -30.99
CA MET A 411 -20.29 -4.46 -30.55
C MET A 411 -20.45 -5.99 -30.56
N CYS A 412 -19.89 -6.65 -31.57
CA CYS A 412 -19.87 -8.11 -31.65
C CYS A 412 -19.01 -8.74 -30.53
N MET A 413 -17.87 -8.13 -30.15
CA MET A 413 -17.12 -8.57 -28.95
C MET A 413 -18.00 -8.51 -27.71
N CYS A 414 -18.76 -7.43 -27.52
CA CYS A 414 -19.64 -7.30 -26.38
C CYS A 414 -20.79 -8.33 -26.38
N ASP A 415 -21.33 -8.67 -27.56
CA ASP A 415 -22.29 -9.77 -27.71
C ASP A 415 -21.68 -11.13 -27.28
N ASN A 416 -20.43 -11.38 -27.63
CA ASN A 416 -19.71 -12.58 -27.20
C ASN A 416 -19.44 -12.58 -25.68
N PHE A 417 -19.08 -11.44 -25.09
CA PHE A 417 -18.89 -11.37 -23.64
C PHE A 417 -20.17 -11.72 -22.88
N TYR A 418 -21.31 -11.23 -23.35
CA TYR A 418 -22.59 -11.62 -22.79
C TYR A 418 -22.89 -13.12 -22.96
N ALA A 419 -22.58 -13.68 -24.12
CA ALA A 419 -22.83 -15.11 -24.39
C ALA A 419 -21.97 -16.03 -23.50
N PHE A 420 -20.74 -15.62 -23.16
CA PHE A 420 -19.81 -16.42 -22.35
C PHE A 420 -19.69 -15.98 -20.90
N ILE A 421 -20.57 -15.10 -20.39
CA ILE A 421 -20.38 -14.52 -19.07
C ILE A 421 -20.46 -15.53 -17.93
N ASP A 422 -21.32 -16.54 -18.04
CA ASP A 422 -21.45 -17.58 -17.03
C ASP A 422 -20.16 -18.41 -16.93
N GLU A 423 -19.65 -18.90 -18.06
CA GLU A 423 -18.40 -19.66 -18.13
C GLU A 423 -17.20 -18.80 -17.67
N THR A 424 -17.18 -17.53 -18.09
CA THR A 424 -16.13 -16.59 -17.66
C THR A 424 -16.14 -16.41 -16.16
N TYR A 425 -17.28 -16.18 -15.56
CA TYR A 425 -17.41 -16.04 -14.12
C TYR A 425 -16.93 -17.27 -13.37
N ASP A 426 -17.42 -18.46 -13.77
CA ASP A 426 -17.08 -19.71 -13.11
C ASP A 426 -15.57 -20.00 -13.20
N TYR A 427 -14.95 -19.68 -14.34
CA TYR A 427 -13.51 -19.87 -14.49
C TYR A 427 -12.68 -18.87 -13.68
N VAL A 428 -12.93 -17.55 -13.80
CA VAL A 428 -12.09 -16.54 -13.19
C VAL A 428 -12.22 -16.49 -11.66
N THR A 429 -13.34 -16.99 -11.10
CA THR A 429 -13.53 -17.04 -9.64
C THR A 429 -12.87 -18.24 -8.97
N THR A 430 -12.34 -19.19 -9.74
CA THR A 430 -11.79 -20.45 -9.23
C THR A 430 -10.33 -20.72 -9.60
N HIS A 431 -9.75 -19.92 -10.50
CA HIS A 431 -8.40 -20.13 -11.01
C HIS A 431 -7.44 -18.98 -10.67
N SER A 432 -6.13 -19.18 -10.87
CA SER A 432 -5.13 -18.15 -10.68
C SER A 432 -5.24 -17.03 -11.74
N MET A 433 -4.70 -15.85 -11.44
CA MET A 433 -4.69 -14.73 -12.39
C MET A 433 -4.04 -15.11 -13.72
N LYS A 434 -2.95 -15.90 -13.69
CA LYS A 434 -2.26 -16.35 -14.89
C LYS A 434 -3.17 -17.24 -15.75
N ASP A 435 -3.81 -18.25 -15.16
CA ASP A 435 -4.71 -19.15 -15.88
C ASP A 435 -5.91 -18.38 -16.45
N CYS A 436 -6.42 -17.40 -15.71
CA CYS A 436 -7.49 -16.53 -16.16
C CYS A 436 -7.10 -15.68 -17.37
N LEU A 437 -5.85 -15.18 -17.42
CA LEU A 437 -5.37 -14.49 -18.62
C LEU A 437 -5.38 -15.40 -19.84
N GLU A 438 -4.95 -16.65 -19.69
CA GLU A 438 -4.96 -17.64 -20.77
C GLU A 438 -6.39 -17.93 -21.21
N TYR A 439 -7.31 -18.14 -20.28
CA TYR A 439 -8.74 -18.33 -20.59
C TYR A 439 -9.36 -17.13 -21.31
N LEU A 440 -9.17 -15.92 -20.77
CA LEU A 440 -9.74 -14.71 -21.37
C LEU A 440 -9.26 -14.49 -22.82
N GLN A 441 -8.06 -14.94 -23.16
CA GLN A 441 -7.55 -14.90 -24.54
C GLN A 441 -8.22 -15.92 -25.47
N THR A 442 -8.96 -16.90 -24.95
CA THR A 442 -9.77 -17.80 -25.77
C THR A 442 -11.07 -17.14 -26.25
N LEU A 443 -11.50 -16.07 -25.55
CA LEU A 443 -12.66 -15.31 -25.97
C LEU A 443 -12.42 -14.61 -27.31
N PRO A 444 -13.43 -14.57 -28.19
CA PRO A 444 -13.27 -13.99 -29.50
C PRO A 444 -12.76 -12.56 -29.51
N ALA A 445 -11.69 -12.29 -30.23
CA ALA A 445 -11.02 -10.98 -30.39
C ALA A 445 -10.35 -10.41 -29.12
N VAL A 446 -10.20 -11.18 -28.06
CA VAL A 446 -9.47 -10.79 -26.86
C VAL A 446 -8.00 -11.17 -27.00
N GLY A 447 -7.13 -10.17 -27.07
CA GLY A 447 -5.67 -10.37 -27.04
C GLY A 447 -5.11 -10.28 -25.61
N SER A 448 -3.83 -10.63 -25.44
CA SER A 448 -3.16 -10.64 -24.14
C SER A 448 -3.23 -9.32 -23.38
N PHE A 449 -3.17 -8.20 -24.10
CA PHE A 449 -3.31 -6.87 -23.48
C PHE A 449 -4.71 -6.66 -22.87
N ASN A 450 -5.77 -6.94 -23.64
CA ASN A 450 -7.13 -6.76 -23.13
C ASN A 450 -7.45 -7.75 -22.01
N ALA A 451 -7.01 -9.01 -22.12
CA ALA A 451 -7.17 -10.01 -21.08
C ALA A 451 -6.54 -9.53 -19.74
N TYR A 452 -5.33 -8.95 -19.83
CA TYR A 452 -4.64 -8.42 -18.64
C TYR A 452 -5.36 -7.21 -18.04
N GLU A 453 -5.83 -6.26 -18.86
CA GLU A 453 -6.62 -5.12 -18.38
C GLU A 453 -7.92 -5.57 -17.68
N TYR A 454 -8.63 -6.57 -18.24
CA TYR A 454 -9.84 -7.12 -17.60
C TYR A 454 -9.52 -7.76 -16.24
N ALA A 455 -8.51 -8.64 -16.20
CA ALA A 455 -8.11 -9.29 -14.97
C ALA A 455 -7.70 -8.26 -13.90
N CYS A 456 -6.89 -7.26 -14.25
CA CYS A 456 -6.52 -6.20 -13.33
C CYS A 456 -7.73 -5.42 -12.81
N ASP A 457 -8.72 -5.12 -13.68
CA ASP A 457 -9.91 -4.39 -13.24
C ASP A 457 -10.84 -5.24 -12.36
N PHE A 458 -10.93 -6.55 -12.59
CA PHE A 458 -11.65 -7.45 -11.69
C PHE A 458 -11.02 -7.44 -10.29
N ALA A 459 -9.70 -7.38 -10.20
CA ALA A 459 -8.98 -7.33 -8.94
C ALA A 459 -9.22 -6.02 -8.15
N LEU A 460 -9.57 -4.91 -8.81
CA LEU A 460 -9.85 -3.63 -8.15
C LEU A 460 -11.02 -3.73 -7.16
N ALA A 461 -11.95 -4.67 -7.34
CA ALA A 461 -13.06 -4.87 -6.43
C ALA A 461 -12.58 -5.04 -4.98
N SER A 462 -11.48 -5.76 -4.75
CA SER A 462 -10.92 -6.00 -3.42
C SER A 462 -10.45 -4.71 -2.70
N ARG A 463 -10.17 -3.64 -3.44
CA ARG A 463 -9.71 -2.35 -2.89
C ARG A 463 -10.84 -1.34 -2.74
N TYR A 464 -11.83 -1.38 -3.60
CA TYR A 464 -12.83 -0.31 -3.72
C TYR A 464 -14.24 -0.72 -3.30
N THR A 465 -14.47 -2.01 -3.00
CA THR A 465 -15.77 -2.52 -2.58
C THR A 465 -15.66 -3.48 -1.41
N THR A 466 -16.79 -3.81 -0.80
CA THR A 466 -16.87 -4.81 0.28
C THR A 466 -16.88 -6.24 -0.26
N GLN A 467 -17.00 -6.42 -1.58
CA GLN A 467 -17.13 -7.71 -2.25
C GLN A 467 -15.94 -7.99 -3.16
N PHE A 468 -15.44 -9.23 -3.14
CA PHE A 468 -14.42 -9.69 -4.07
C PHE A 468 -15.08 -10.22 -5.36
N LEU A 469 -14.52 -9.83 -6.51
CA LEU A 469 -14.90 -10.44 -7.80
C LEU A 469 -14.09 -11.70 -8.10
N VAL A 470 -12.80 -11.68 -7.74
CA VAL A 470 -11.82 -12.72 -8.08
C VAL A 470 -10.97 -13.04 -6.84
N PRO A 471 -10.35 -14.23 -6.75
CA PRO A 471 -9.56 -14.64 -5.59
C PRO A 471 -8.12 -14.10 -5.56
N TRP A 472 -7.72 -13.28 -6.53
CA TRP A 472 -6.37 -12.68 -6.61
C TRP A 472 -6.41 -11.15 -6.56
N THR A 473 -5.24 -10.56 -6.34
CA THR A 473 -5.00 -9.11 -6.49
C THR A 473 -4.29 -8.84 -7.81
N ASP A 474 -4.28 -7.59 -8.27
CA ASP A 474 -3.53 -7.15 -9.45
C ASP A 474 -1.99 -7.19 -9.27
N ASP A 475 -1.53 -7.71 -8.14
CA ASP A 475 -0.14 -8.01 -7.81
C ASP A 475 0.23 -9.50 -7.99
N ALA A 476 -0.75 -10.34 -8.30
CA ALA A 476 -0.55 -11.79 -8.38
C ALA A 476 0.22 -12.23 -9.63
N TYR A 477 0.16 -11.45 -10.71
CA TYR A 477 0.83 -11.75 -11.98
C TYR A 477 1.06 -10.49 -12.80
N VAL A 478 2.14 -10.48 -13.59
CA VAL A 478 2.45 -9.42 -14.55
C VAL A 478 2.52 -9.97 -15.98
N ASN A 479 1.79 -9.32 -16.90
CA ASN A 479 1.84 -9.64 -18.32
C ASN A 479 2.90 -8.79 -19.03
N VAL A 480 4.02 -9.41 -19.39
CA VAL A 480 5.13 -8.71 -20.06
C VAL A 480 4.83 -8.51 -21.55
N GLY A 481 4.21 -7.38 -21.85
CA GLY A 481 3.94 -6.96 -23.22
C GLY A 481 5.16 -6.31 -23.91
N PRO A 482 5.08 -6.09 -25.24
CA PRO A 482 6.20 -5.50 -26.01
C PRO A 482 6.62 -4.08 -25.56
N GLY A 483 5.70 -3.33 -24.96
CA GLY A 483 5.98 -2.01 -24.41
C GLY A 483 6.80 -2.09 -23.12
N ASN A 484 6.36 -2.93 -22.19
CA ASN A 484 7.04 -3.23 -20.94
C ASN A 484 8.45 -3.79 -21.22
N LYS A 485 8.57 -4.80 -22.09
CA LYS A 485 9.86 -5.38 -22.45
C LYS A 485 10.86 -4.33 -22.94
N ARG A 486 10.45 -3.41 -23.80
CA ARG A 486 11.33 -2.31 -24.24
C ARG A 486 11.71 -1.37 -23.09
N GLY A 487 10.82 -1.16 -22.12
CA GLY A 487 11.14 -0.41 -20.89
C GLY A 487 12.20 -1.13 -20.06
N ILE A 488 12.04 -2.43 -19.89
CA ILE A 488 13.03 -3.30 -19.22
C ILE A 488 14.38 -3.24 -19.94
N ASP A 489 14.40 -3.32 -21.28
CA ASP A 489 15.64 -3.32 -22.09
C ASP A 489 16.45 -2.01 -21.95
N TYR A 490 15.81 -0.90 -21.55
CA TYR A 490 16.56 0.32 -21.20
C TYR A 490 17.27 0.20 -19.85
N ILE A 491 16.74 -0.57 -18.93
CA ILE A 491 17.24 -0.68 -17.55
C ILE A 491 18.26 -1.81 -17.42
N PHE A 492 18.05 -2.94 -18.09
CA PHE A 492 18.92 -4.11 -18.01
C PHE A 492 19.72 -4.31 -19.29
N LYS A 493 21.03 -4.12 -19.23
CA LYS A 493 21.95 -4.33 -20.38
C LYS A 493 22.18 -5.81 -20.67
N LYS A 494 22.33 -6.61 -19.61
CA LYS A 494 22.42 -8.07 -19.66
C LYS A 494 21.40 -8.68 -18.72
N SER A 495 20.68 -9.63 -19.18
CA SER A 495 19.63 -10.28 -18.41
C SER A 495 19.91 -11.77 -18.19
N GLY A 496 21.16 -12.12 -17.93
CA GLY A 496 21.64 -13.49 -17.95
C GLY A 496 20.74 -14.53 -17.28
N ASN A 497 20.17 -14.25 -16.10
CA ASN A 497 19.43 -15.27 -15.34
C ASN A 497 18.07 -14.79 -14.81
N LEU A 498 17.65 -13.58 -15.09
CA LEU A 498 16.31 -13.09 -14.70
C LEU A 498 15.37 -13.10 -15.87
N THR A 499 14.20 -13.72 -15.70
CA THR A 499 13.07 -13.58 -16.63
C THR A 499 12.54 -12.15 -16.63
N ASP A 500 11.79 -11.76 -17.64
CA ASP A 500 11.18 -10.41 -17.67
C ASP A 500 10.15 -10.21 -16.54
N ILE A 501 9.54 -11.27 -16.02
CA ILE A 501 8.69 -11.24 -14.83
C ILE A 501 9.52 -10.93 -13.59
N GLU A 502 10.64 -11.61 -13.38
CA GLU A 502 11.55 -11.37 -12.26
C GLU A 502 12.14 -9.96 -12.29
N LYS A 503 12.45 -9.42 -13.49
CA LYS A 503 12.88 -8.03 -13.63
C LYS A 503 11.81 -7.03 -13.22
N ASN A 504 10.52 -7.27 -13.51
CA ASN A 504 9.43 -6.44 -13.02
C ASN A 504 9.34 -6.47 -11.49
N ILE A 505 9.47 -7.65 -10.89
CA ILE A 505 9.50 -7.81 -9.43
C ILE A 505 10.69 -7.06 -8.84
N TYR A 506 11.85 -7.14 -9.47
CA TYR A 506 13.05 -6.42 -9.05
C TYR A 506 12.86 -4.89 -9.11
N ILE A 507 12.33 -4.38 -10.21
CA ILE A 507 12.04 -2.95 -10.36
C ILE A 507 11.01 -2.49 -9.32
N ARG A 508 9.98 -3.30 -9.05
CA ARG A 508 9.02 -3.03 -7.98
C ARG A 508 9.70 -2.91 -6.62
N ALA A 509 10.60 -3.84 -6.28
CA ALA A 509 11.34 -3.82 -5.03
C ALA A 509 12.05 -2.50 -4.80
N VAL A 510 12.81 -2.12 -5.81
CA VAL A 510 13.56 -0.87 -5.80
C VAL A 510 12.63 0.33 -5.70
N TRP A 511 11.53 0.31 -6.43
CA TRP A 511 10.56 1.39 -6.44
C TRP A 511 9.90 1.59 -5.06
N GLU A 512 9.47 0.52 -4.38
CA GLU A 512 8.93 0.59 -3.02
C GLU A 512 9.94 1.15 -2.02
N TYR A 513 11.18 0.71 -2.12
CA TYR A 513 12.27 1.22 -1.29
C TYR A 513 12.43 2.72 -1.45
N TYR A 514 12.49 3.21 -2.69
CA TYR A 514 12.67 4.63 -2.93
C TYR A 514 11.50 5.48 -2.51
N MET A 515 10.29 5.02 -2.72
CA MET A 515 9.10 5.75 -2.28
C MET A 515 9.11 5.96 -0.76
N LYS A 516 9.53 4.95 0.00
CA LYS A 516 9.66 5.04 1.45
C LYS A 516 10.84 5.89 1.89
N TYR A 517 11.99 5.66 1.29
CA TYR A 517 13.26 6.26 1.73
C TYR A 517 13.36 7.76 1.48
N TYR A 518 12.76 8.26 0.40
CA TYR A 518 12.82 9.67 0.01
C TYR A 518 11.57 10.48 0.35
N ASN A 519 10.67 9.96 1.18
CA ASN A 519 9.41 10.60 1.57
C ASN A 519 8.52 11.06 0.39
N TYR A 520 8.70 10.49 -0.79
CA TYR A 520 7.73 10.65 -1.88
C TYR A 520 6.39 10.07 -1.48
N TYR A 521 6.42 9.05 -0.64
CA TYR A 521 5.25 8.44 -0.06
C TYR A 521 4.37 9.49 0.64
N ASP A 522 4.93 10.28 1.54
CA ASP A 522 4.16 11.31 2.25
C ASP A 522 3.63 12.39 1.32
N LYS A 523 4.44 12.83 0.36
CA LYS A 523 4.05 13.90 -0.57
C LYS A 523 2.95 13.51 -1.54
N PHE A 524 3.02 12.32 -2.11
CA PHE A 524 2.11 11.88 -3.17
C PHE A 524 1.09 10.88 -2.68
N MET A 525 1.51 9.91 -1.89
CA MET A 525 0.66 8.81 -1.46
C MET A 525 -0.36 9.24 -0.40
N SER A 526 0.00 10.19 0.49
CA SER A 526 -0.94 10.75 1.47
C SER A 526 -2.11 11.52 0.83
N GLN A 527 -1.96 11.95 -0.43
CA GLN A 527 -3.01 12.62 -1.20
C GLN A 527 -3.89 11.65 -1.98
N LEU A 528 -3.55 10.37 -2.00
CA LEU A 528 -4.34 9.34 -2.64
C LEU A 528 -5.42 8.80 -1.69
N PRO A 529 -6.51 8.24 -2.21
CA PRO A 529 -7.46 7.49 -1.41
C PRO A 529 -6.77 6.43 -0.55
N LYS A 530 -7.24 6.23 0.67
CA LYS A 530 -6.60 5.34 1.66
C LYS A 530 -6.36 3.91 1.15
N CYS A 531 -7.24 3.42 0.29
CA CYS A 531 -7.09 2.10 -0.34
C CYS A 531 -5.91 2.00 -1.33
N MET A 532 -5.32 3.15 -1.74
CA MET A 532 -4.19 3.21 -2.67
C MET A 532 -2.86 3.49 -1.96
N ASN A 533 -2.89 3.94 -0.69
CA ASN A 533 -1.71 4.42 0.04
C ASN A 533 -0.62 3.37 0.28
N GLU A 534 -0.91 2.10 0.10
CA GLU A 534 0.01 1.03 0.51
C GLU A 534 0.48 0.15 -0.65
N GLN A 535 0.05 0.41 -1.90
CA GLN A 535 0.27 -0.58 -2.96
C GLN A 535 0.82 0.01 -4.26
N ILE A 536 2.13 -0.09 -4.35
CA ILE A 536 2.80 -0.16 -5.64
C ILE A 536 2.83 -1.63 -6.02
N ASN A 537 2.02 -2.00 -7.00
CA ASN A 537 1.87 -3.37 -7.43
C ASN A 537 2.55 -3.63 -8.78
N LEU A 538 2.59 -4.88 -9.21
CA LEU A 538 3.21 -5.26 -10.48
C LEU A 538 2.53 -4.62 -11.70
N ARG A 539 1.22 -4.36 -11.63
CA ARG A 539 0.47 -3.62 -12.65
C ARG A 539 1.01 -2.21 -12.86
N VAL A 540 1.32 -1.50 -11.76
CA VAL A 540 1.91 -0.15 -11.81
C VAL A 540 3.26 -0.19 -12.49
N VAL A 541 4.15 -1.08 -12.07
CA VAL A 541 5.50 -1.22 -12.65
C VAL A 541 5.45 -1.61 -14.12
N GLU A 542 4.62 -2.58 -14.49
CA GLU A 542 4.42 -3.00 -15.90
C GLU A 542 4.04 -1.81 -16.76
N HIS A 543 3.06 -1.07 -16.30
CA HIS A 543 2.52 0.05 -17.04
C HIS A 543 3.50 1.21 -17.16
N ASP A 544 4.17 1.54 -16.07
CA ASP A 544 5.18 2.60 -16.03
C ASP A 544 6.34 2.31 -16.98
N LEU A 545 6.80 1.08 -17.06
CA LEU A 545 7.83 0.68 -18.02
C LEU A 545 7.34 0.82 -19.47
N CYS A 546 6.07 0.52 -19.72
CA CYS A 546 5.45 0.72 -21.03
C CYS A 546 5.36 2.21 -21.42
N GLU A 547 5.12 3.09 -20.48
CA GLU A 547 5.11 4.55 -20.70
C GLU A 547 6.52 5.14 -20.74
N PHE A 548 7.40 4.68 -19.89
CA PHE A 548 8.80 5.10 -19.84
C PHE A 548 9.52 4.87 -21.17
N GLN A 549 9.31 3.74 -21.82
CA GLN A 549 9.91 3.50 -23.14
C GLN A 549 9.47 4.54 -24.19
N LYS A 550 8.26 5.11 -24.06
CA LYS A 550 7.80 6.19 -24.96
C LYS A 550 8.55 7.48 -24.67
N TYR A 551 8.77 7.80 -23.39
CA TYR A 551 9.59 8.93 -22.98
C TYR A 551 11.02 8.81 -23.49
N MET A 552 11.65 7.64 -23.31
CA MET A 552 13.01 7.39 -23.79
C MET A 552 13.15 7.50 -25.32
N LYS A 553 12.16 7.08 -26.08
CA LYS A 553 12.15 7.25 -27.53
C LYS A 553 12.22 8.72 -27.95
N VAL A 554 11.42 9.56 -27.29
CA VAL A 554 11.45 11.02 -27.54
C VAL A 554 12.77 11.61 -27.09
N LYS A 555 13.21 11.29 -25.88
CA LYS A 555 14.47 11.76 -25.29
C LYS A 555 15.68 11.44 -26.17
N ASN A 556 15.73 10.24 -26.71
CA ASN A 556 16.83 9.75 -27.54
C ASN A 556 16.64 10.04 -29.05
N SER A 557 15.58 10.77 -29.43
CA SER A 557 15.23 11.05 -30.82
C SER A 557 15.09 9.82 -31.71
N THR A 558 14.74 8.66 -31.12
CA THR A 558 14.56 7.38 -31.83
C THR A 558 13.11 7.10 -32.24
N GLY A 559 12.21 8.02 -31.90
CA GLY A 559 10.80 7.91 -32.25
C GLY A 559 9.96 9.02 -31.62
N ARG A 560 8.64 8.91 -31.78
CA ARG A 560 7.67 9.89 -31.29
C ARG A 560 6.64 9.24 -30.36
N CYS A 561 6.10 10.02 -29.43
CA CYS A 561 4.90 9.65 -28.70
C CYS A 561 3.67 9.93 -29.59
N LYS A 562 2.71 8.98 -29.64
CA LYS A 562 1.48 9.15 -30.42
C LYS A 562 0.46 10.04 -29.73
N ALA A 563 0.51 10.11 -28.39
CA ALA A 563 -0.42 10.89 -27.60
C ALA A 563 0.20 12.24 -27.26
N LEU A 564 -0.36 13.30 -27.85
CA LEU A 564 0.06 14.70 -27.61
C LEU A 564 -0.97 15.40 -26.74
N TYR A 565 -0.55 16.47 -26.08
CA TYR A 565 -1.46 17.41 -25.44
C TYR A 565 -2.08 18.30 -26.53
N THR A 566 -3.33 18.01 -26.90
CA THR A 566 -4.05 18.78 -27.94
C THR A 566 -4.95 19.85 -27.38
N HIS A 567 -5.33 19.80 -26.09
CA HIS A 567 -6.18 20.80 -25.43
C HIS A 567 -5.74 21.02 -23.98
N ILE A 568 -5.48 22.26 -23.64
CA ILE A 568 -4.97 22.71 -22.34
C ILE A 568 -6.11 22.81 -21.29
N ASN A 569 -7.34 23.05 -21.72
CA ASN A 569 -8.50 23.17 -20.85
C ASN A 569 -9.31 21.87 -20.83
N GLN A 570 -8.86 20.87 -20.08
CA GLN A 570 -9.68 19.70 -19.77
C GLN A 570 -10.43 19.95 -18.46
N ASP A 571 -11.73 19.79 -18.50
CA ASP A 571 -12.56 19.70 -17.31
C ASP A 571 -12.02 18.62 -16.37
N LEU A 572 -11.67 19.03 -15.15
CA LEU A 572 -11.10 18.15 -14.12
C LEU A 572 -12.17 17.55 -13.21
N SER A 573 -13.45 17.91 -13.39
CA SER A 573 -14.55 17.55 -12.49
C SER A 573 -14.79 16.03 -12.38
N GLY A 574 -14.30 15.24 -13.34
CA GLY A 574 -14.40 13.77 -13.32
C GLY A 574 -13.10 13.03 -12.96
N LEU A 575 -12.03 13.74 -12.53
CA LEU A 575 -10.68 13.15 -12.35
C LEU A 575 -10.28 12.88 -10.89
N THR A 576 -11.21 13.02 -9.95
CA THR A 576 -10.97 12.71 -8.53
C THR A 576 -11.70 11.43 -8.12
N LEU A 577 -11.02 10.53 -7.43
CA LEU A 577 -11.61 9.40 -6.72
C LEU A 577 -12.30 9.86 -5.45
#